data_b4c7bb0511ab6c2de0d3e25c58933106
#
_entry.id   b4c7bb0511ab6c2de0d3e25c58933106
#
_cell.length_a   1.000
_cell.length_b   1.000
_cell.length_c   1.000
_cell.angle_alpha   90.00
_cell.angle_beta   90.00
_cell.angle_gamma   90.00
#
_symmetry.space_group_name_H-M   'P 1'
#
loop_
_entity.id
_entity.type
_entity.pdbx_description
1 polymer ?
#
loop_
_entity_poly.entity_id
_entity_poly.type
_entity_poly.pdbx_seq_one_letter_code
_entity_poly.pdbx_strand_id
1 'polypeptide(L)'
;MPAGLRNVDTESAWSKSGYRGWVQGYRLILQGLVFPAPVPLFARWCPNTVGESTVLAEALAADHLPVTELLLGDSTFGGADLVATYAHHGGWLLTPQQLPATPNSWKRDLYAYRRETIELLFQRLIQACDLKICPTKGLARTGTFVLASVWLYQVLFLDNYRSHRPLAHIKEFIDEARWRIAA
;
A
#
# COMPACT_ATOMS: atom_id res chain seq x y z
N MET A 1 -20.23 18.37 23.22
CA MET A 1 -19.56 18.69 21.91
C MET A 1 -20.44 19.69 21.16
N PRO A 2 -19.87 20.76 20.58
CA PRO A 2 -20.63 21.66 19.72
C PRO A 2 -21.28 20.91 18.57
N ALA A 3 -22.48 21.29 18.17
CA ALA A 3 -23.28 20.57 17.16
C ALA A 3 -22.58 20.40 15.81
N GLY A 4 -21.68 21.33 15.45
CA GLY A 4 -20.90 21.27 14.21
C GLY A 4 -19.80 20.20 14.14
N LEU A 5 -19.43 19.56 15.26
CA LEU A 5 -18.37 18.54 15.32
C LEU A 5 -18.90 17.11 15.36
N ARG A 6 -20.22 16.90 15.33
CA ARG A 6 -20.84 15.56 15.43
C ARG A 6 -20.46 14.63 14.27
N ASN A 7 -20.02 15.18 13.16
CA ASN A 7 -19.64 14.42 11.95
C ASN A 7 -18.16 14.48 11.60
N VAL A 8 -17.31 15.12 12.41
CA VAL A 8 -15.87 15.19 12.16
C VAL A 8 -15.21 13.95 12.77
N ASP A 9 -14.35 13.32 12.00
CA ASP A 9 -13.48 12.23 12.47
C ASP A 9 -12.32 12.84 13.26
N THR A 10 -12.42 12.78 14.59
CA THR A 10 -11.43 13.40 15.52
C THR A 10 -10.12 12.61 15.61
N GLU A 11 -10.09 11.38 15.13
CA GLU A 11 -8.87 10.56 15.10
C GLU A 11 -8.08 10.76 13.81
N SER A 12 -8.71 11.36 12.79
CA SER A 12 -8.02 11.68 11.53
C SER A 12 -7.07 12.86 11.69
N ALA A 13 -5.92 12.78 11.04
CA ALA A 13 -4.89 13.79 11.12
C ALA A 13 -4.72 14.57 9.82
N TRP A 14 -4.32 15.83 9.93
CA TRP A 14 -3.96 16.66 8.79
C TRP A 14 -2.52 16.41 8.36
N SER A 15 -2.31 16.24 7.07
CA SER A 15 -0.98 16.23 6.46
C SER A 15 -0.96 17.03 5.17
N LYS A 16 0.22 17.51 4.79
CA LYS A 16 0.42 18.24 3.55
C LYS A 16 0.76 17.26 2.42
N SER A 17 -0.12 17.15 1.45
CA SER A 17 0.17 16.46 0.20
C SER A 17 0.81 17.45 -0.78
N GLY A 18 1.91 17.08 -1.43
CA GLY A 18 2.52 17.90 -2.50
C GLY A 18 1.59 18.16 -3.67
N TYR A 19 0.58 17.31 -3.86
CA TYR A 19 -0.34 17.37 -4.99
C TYR A 19 -1.71 17.98 -4.65
N ARG A 20 -2.23 17.71 -3.43
CA ARG A 20 -3.61 18.10 -3.01
C ARG A 20 -3.64 19.20 -1.95
N GLY A 21 -2.50 19.70 -1.52
CA GLY A 21 -2.43 20.63 -0.38
C GLY A 21 -2.69 19.92 0.96
N TRP A 22 -3.46 20.53 1.85
CA TRP A 22 -3.80 19.93 3.14
C TRP A 22 -4.88 18.86 2.99
N VAL A 23 -4.60 17.65 3.47
CA VAL A 23 -5.51 16.49 3.44
C VAL A 23 -5.68 15.97 4.86
N GLN A 24 -6.94 15.84 5.29
CA GLN A 24 -7.29 15.18 6.54
C GLN A 24 -7.63 13.72 6.28
N GLY A 25 -7.09 12.81 7.08
CA GLY A 25 -7.39 11.39 6.93
C GLY A 25 -6.36 10.47 7.56
N TYR A 26 -6.30 9.31 6.99
CA TYR A 26 -5.39 8.22 7.34
C TYR A 26 -4.55 7.83 6.13
N ARG A 27 -3.56 6.98 6.37
CA ARG A 27 -2.65 6.50 5.34
C ARG A 27 -2.62 4.99 5.30
N LEU A 28 -2.72 4.43 4.11
CA LEU A 28 -2.38 3.04 3.83
C LEU A 28 -0.97 2.98 3.29
N ILE A 29 -0.09 2.31 4.01
CA ILE A 29 1.27 1.97 3.58
C ILE A 29 1.24 0.52 3.14
N LEU A 30 1.78 0.25 1.95
CA LEU A 30 1.63 -1.02 1.30
C LEU A 30 2.95 -1.43 0.63
N GLN A 31 3.40 -2.66 0.91
CA GLN A 31 4.40 -3.34 0.11
C GLN A 31 3.68 -4.32 -0.81
N GLY A 32 4.01 -4.30 -2.07
CA GLY A 32 3.44 -5.21 -3.07
C GLY A 32 4.51 -5.97 -3.82
N LEU A 33 4.21 -7.21 -4.16
CA LEU A 33 4.98 -7.98 -5.13
C LEU A 33 4.69 -7.43 -6.52
N VAL A 34 5.73 -7.37 -7.36
CA VAL A 34 5.64 -6.84 -8.72
C VAL A 34 5.34 -7.95 -9.72
N PHE A 35 5.97 -9.09 -9.54
CA PHE A 35 5.92 -10.23 -10.47
C PHE A 35 5.46 -11.50 -9.73
N PRO A 36 4.64 -12.39 -10.32
CA PRO A 36 4.12 -12.39 -11.71
C PRO A 36 2.94 -11.44 -11.93
N ALA A 37 2.33 -10.91 -10.89
CA ALA A 37 1.29 -9.89 -10.94
C ALA A 37 1.26 -9.12 -9.62
N PRO A 38 0.82 -7.85 -9.61
CA PRO A 38 0.79 -7.05 -8.40
C PRO A 38 -0.13 -7.65 -7.33
N VAL A 39 0.45 -7.96 -6.16
CA VAL A 39 -0.27 -8.44 -4.98
C VAL A 39 0.30 -7.81 -3.71
N PRO A 40 -0.55 -7.39 -2.74
CA PRO A 40 -0.07 -6.88 -1.46
C PRO A 40 0.65 -7.99 -0.69
N LEU A 41 1.81 -7.67 -0.10
CA LEU A 41 2.53 -8.55 0.83
C LEU A 41 2.42 -8.05 2.26
N PHE A 42 2.50 -6.73 2.44
CA PHE A 42 2.37 -6.06 3.73
C PHE A 42 1.46 -4.86 3.59
N ALA A 43 0.64 -4.60 4.61
CA ALA A 43 -0.21 -3.43 4.69
C ALA A 43 -0.25 -2.88 6.12
N ARG A 44 -0.13 -1.57 6.27
CA ARG A 44 -0.27 -0.87 7.53
C ARG A 44 -1.22 0.31 7.36
N TRP A 45 -2.21 0.41 8.24
CA TRP A 45 -3.10 1.55 8.35
C TRP A 45 -2.69 2.42 9.54
N CYS A 46 -2.49 3.69 9.34
CA CYS A 46 -2.01 4.60 10.38
C CYS A 46 -2.54 6.03 10.18
N PRO A 47 -2.46 6.88 11.22
CA PRO A 47 -2.71 8.30 11.09
C PRO A 47 -1.81 8.94 10.03
N ASN A 48 -2.32 9.93 9.33
CA ASN A 48 -1.64 10.57 8.20
C ASN A 48 -0.34 11.32 8.63
N THR A 49 -0.15 11.54 9.94
CA THR A 49 1.05 12.15 10.52
C THR A 49 2.21 11.17 10.71
N VAL A 50 1.95 9.86 10.65
CA VAL A 50 3.02 8.86 10.80
C VAL A 50 3.84 8.78 9.52
N GLY A 51 5.16 8.88 9.65
CA GLY A 51 6.09 8.80 8.52
C GLY A 51 6.14 7.40 7.91
N GLU A 52 6.17 7.32 6.59
CA GLU A 52 6.21 6.03 5.87
C GLU A 52 7.48 5.24 6.17
N SER A 53 8.63 5.92 6.23
CA SER A 53 9.92 5.33 6.62
C SER A 53 9.91 4.79 8.05
N THR A 54 9.24 5.48 8.98
CA THR A 54 9.08 5.04 10.36
C THR A 54 8.29 3.72 10.43
N VAL A 55 7.17 3.65 9.70
CA VAL A 55 6.36 2.42 9.66
C VAL A 55 7.14 1.24 9.08
N LEU A 56 7.94 1.48 8.04
CA LEU A 56 8.77 0.44 7.45
C LEU A 56 9.85 -0.04 8.42
N ALA A 57 10.51 0.89 9.12
CA ALA A 57 11.52 0.55 10.12
C ALA A 57 10.94 -0.23 11.32
N GLU A 58 9.77 0.20 11.81
CA GLU A 58 9.04 -0.52 12.88
C GLU A 58 8.64 -1.93 12.45
N ALA A 59 8.16 -2.08 11.21
CA ALA A 59 7.74 -3.37 10.68
C ALA A 59 8.93 -4.33 10.48
N LEU A 60 10.07 -3.82 10.05
CA LEU A 60 11.33 -4.57 9.97
C LEU A 60 11.79 -5.03 11.36
N ALA A 61 11.83 -4.11 12.33
CA ALA A 61 12.27 -4.40 13.69
C ALA A 61 11.36 -5.43 14.41
N ALA A 62 10.07 -5.47 14.05
CA ALA A 62 9.09 -6.40 14.58
C ALA A 62 8.98 -7.72 13.80
N ASP A 63 9.80 -7.92 12.76
CA ASP A 63 9.73 -9.08 11.85
C ASP A 63 8.35 -9.26 11.19
N HIS A 64 7.65 -8.15 10.94
CA HIS A 64 6.34 -8.15 10.30
C HIS A 64 6.41 -7.84 8.81
N LEU A 65 7.53 -7.33 8.32
CA LEU A 65 7.72 -6.99 6.92
C LEU A 65 8.40 -8.16 6.20
N PRO A 66 7.81 -8.74 5.15
CA PRO A 66 8.50 -9.71 4.32
C PRO A 66 9.72 -9.06 3.66
N VAL A 67 10.92 -9.52 4.01
CA VAL A 67 12.14 -9.05 3.36
C VAL A 67 12.27 -9.73 2.01
N THR A 68 12.37 -8.93 0.97
CA THR A 68 12.60 -9.37 -0.42
C THR A 68 14.01 -9.03 -0.84
N GLU A 69 14.57 -9.77 -1.79
CA GLU A 69 15.91 -9.49 -2.32
C GLU A 69 16.04 -8.03 -2.79
N LEU A 70 14.96 -7.50 -3.39
CA LEU A 70 14.90 -6.12 -3.86
C LEU A 70 13.56 -5.49 -3.46
N LEU A 71 13.63 -4.36 -2.77
CA LEU A 71 12.50 -3.48 -2.49
C LEU A 71 12.70 -2.14 -3.22
N LEU A 72 11.71 -1.73 -4.00
CA LEU A 72 11.72 -0.44 -4.69
C LEU A 72 10.89 0.56 -3.88
N GLY A 73 11.53 1.57 -3.32
CA GLY A 73 10.90 2.63 -2.52
C GLY A 73 10.88 3.97 -3.25
N ASP A 74 10.01 4.89 -2.84
CA ASP A 74 10.10 6.28 -3.27
C ASP A 74 11.14 7.06 -2.44
N SER A 75 11.23 8.38 -2.66
CA SER A 75 12.21 9.22 -1.98
C SER A 75 12.04 9.28 -0.45
N THR A 76 10.84 8.98 0.06
CA THR A 76 10.57 9.00 1.51
C THR A 76 11.26 7.85 2.24
N PHE A 77 11.62 6.78 1.53
CA PHE A 77 12.33 5.61 2.05
C PHE A 77 13.85 5.69 1.87
N GLY A 78 14.38 6.78 1.31
CA GLY A 78 15.81 6.92 0.96
C GLY A 78 16.75 7.25 2.11
N GLY A 79 16.30 7.27 3.36
CA GLY A 79 17.14 7.51 4.53
C GLY A 79 18.24 6.43 4.68
N ALA A 80 19.48 6.88 4.93
CA ALA A 80 20.64 5.98 5.01
C ALA A 80 20.46 4.87 6.06
N ASP A 81 19.87 5.20 7.21
CA ASP A 81 19.63 4.23 8.29
C ASP A 81 18.64 3.13 7.87
N LEU A 82 17.55 3.50 7.17
CA LEU A 82 16.59 2.52 6.69
C LEU A 82 17.18 1.61 5.61
N VAL A 83 17.98 2.19 4.68
CA VAL A 83 18.68 1.42 3.64
C VAL A 83 19.65 0.44 4.28
N ALA A 84 20.44 0.88 5.27
CA ALA A 84 21.37 0.02 6.00
C ALA A 84 20.64 -1.08 6.79
N THR A 85 19.54 -0.73 7.47
CA THR A 85 18.72 -1.70 8.21
C THR A 85 18.16 -2.76 7.28
N TYR A 86 17.60 -2.36 6.12
CA TYR A 86 17.07 -3.33 5.14
C TYR A 86 18.15 -4.25 4.60
N ALA A 87 19.36 -3.72 4.35
CA ALA A 87 20.52 -4.52 3.93
C ALA A 87 20.96 -5.51 5.01
N HIS A 88 20.88 -5.13 6.30
CA HIS A 88 21.19 -6.03 7.41
C HIS A 88 20.23 -7.24 7.46
N HIS A 89 18.98 -7.05 7.05
CA HIS A 89 18.01 -8.15 6.91
C HIS A 89 18.17 -8.96 5.61
N GLY A 90 19.22 -8.72 4.82
CA GLY A 90 19.55 -9.49 3.62
C GLY A 90 18.87 -9.05 2.33
N GLY A 91 18.17 -7.91 2.34
CA GLY A 91 17.52 -7.32 1.18
C GLY A 91 18.23 -6.07 0.67
N TRP A 92 17.82 -5.60 -0.48
CA TRP A 92 18.31 -4.37 -1.07
C TRP A 92 17.16 -3.37 -1.28
N LEU A 93 17.23 -2.21 -0.63
CA LEU A 93 16.27 -1.12 -0.79
C LEU A 93 16.80 -0.12 -1.82
N LEU A 94 16.17 -0.05 -2.99
CA LEU A 94 16.50 0.87 -4.06
C LEU A 94 15.50 2.04 -4.08
N THR A 95 16.01 3.25 -3.90
CA THR A 95 15.26 4.50 -3.92
C THR A 95 15.91 5.50 -4.89
N PRO A 96 15.28 6.61 -5.23
CA PRO A 96 15.87 7.62 -6.13
C PRO A 96 17.26 8.08 -5.72
N GLN A 97 17.56 8.12 -4.41
CA GLN A 97 18.85 8.54 -3.89
C GLN A 97 20.00 7.58 -4.24
N GLN A 98 19.70 6.31 -4.48
CA GLN A 98 20.68 5.30 -4.89
C GLN A 98 20.78 5.13 -6.41
N LEU A 99 20.01 5.88 -7.18
CA LEU A 99 20.09 5.81 -8.64
C LEU A 99 21.33 6.53 -9.16
N PRO A 100 22.10 5.90 -10.08
CA PRO A 100 23.25 6.55 -10.66
C PRO A 100 22.83 7.76 -11.51
N ALA A 101 23.73 8.74 -11.65
CA ALA A 101 23.50 9.90 -12.51
C ALA A 101 23.41 9.54 -14.01
N THR A 102 24.04 8.43 -14.41
CA THR A 102 24.03 7.94 -15.80
C THR A 102 22.62 7.59 -16.25
N PRO A 103 22.12 8.12 -17.38
CA PRO A 103 20.73 7.94 -17.82
C PRO A 103 20.39 6.50 -18.18
N ASN A 104 21.30 5.75 -18.79
CA ASN A 104 21.08 4.37 -19.28
C ASN A 104 21.60 3.33 -18.29
N SER A 105 21.04 3.31 -17.09
CA SER A 105 21.42 2.34 -16.06
C SER A 105 20.27 1.35 -15.83
N TRP A 106 20.60 0.05 -15.79
CA TRP A 106 19.64 -1.01 -15.45
C TRP A 106 18.88 -0.73 -14.14
N LYS A 107 19.51 -0.02 -13.18
CA LYS A 107 18.84 0.40 -11.94
C LYS A 107 17.70 1.37 -12.20
N ARG A 108 17.86 2.28 -13.18
CA ARG A 108 16.80 3.22 -13.55
C ARG A 108 15.65 2.52 -14.25
N ASP A 109 15.97 1.58 -15.15
CA ASP A 109 14.94 0.80 -15.85
C ASP A 109 14.15 -0.04 -14.86
N LEU A 110 14.84 -0.73 -13.94
CA LEU A 110 14.20 -1.49 -12.87
C LEU A 110 13.35 -0.60 -11.96
N TYR A 111 13.84 0.57 -11.60
CA TYR A 111 13.10 1.53 -10.77
C TYR A 111 11.85 2.08 -11.45
N ALA A 112 11.85 2.21 -12.78
CA ALA A 112 10.69 2.66 -13.53
C ALA A 112 9.47 1.73 -13.36
N TYR A 113 9.71 0.41 -13.29
CA TYR A 113 8.63 -0.57 -13.03
C TYR A 113 7.88 -0.35 -11.72
N ARG A 114 8.53 0.26 -10.72
CA ARG A 114 7.87 0.56 -9.45
C ARG A 114 6.58 1.35 -9.63
N ARG A 115 6.66 2.43 -10.40
CA ARG A 115 5.54 3.36 -10.56
C ARG A 115 4.34 2.68 -11.19
N GLU A 116 4.57 1.99 -12.29
CA GLU A 116 3.51 1.29 -13.02
C GLU A 116 2.83 0.22 -12.18
N THR A 117 3.61 -0.47 -11.33
CA THR A 117 3.11 -1.62 -10.58
C THR A 117 2.38 -1.24 -9.31
N ILE A 118 2.96 -0.37 -8.49
CA ILE A 118 2.33 0.01 -7.22
C ILE A 118 1.11 0.89 -7.44
N GLU A 119 1.14 1.80 -8.42
CA GLU A 119 -0.03 2.60 -8.79
C GLU A 119 -1.17 1.71 -9.29
N LEU A 120 -0.86 0.69 -10.10
CA LEU A 120 -1.82 -0.29 -10.59
C LEU A 120 -2.42 -1.10 -9.44
N LEU A 121 -1.62 -1.50 -8.45
CA LEU A 121 -2.09 -2.23 -7.28
C LEU A 121 -3.07 -1.38 -6.45
N PHE A 122 -2.74 -0.11 -6.19
CA PHE A 122 -3.65 0.81 -5.51
C PHE A 122 -4.95 1.03 -6.30
N GLN A 123 -4.86 1.22 -7.62
CA GLN A 123 -6.04 1.37 -8.47
C GLN A 123 -6.95 0.13 -8.41
N ARG A 124 -6.39 -1.06 -8.47
CA ARG A 124 -7.13 -2.33 -8.37
C ARG A 124 -7.81 -2.48 -7.01
N LEU A 125 -7.11 -2.22 -5.92
CA LEU A 125 -7.70 -2.23 -4.58
C LEU A 125 -8.86 -1.24 -4.46
N ILE A 126 -8.67 0.00 -4.93
CA ILE A 126 -9.69 1.03 -4.90
C ILE A 126 -10.91 0.63 -5.73
N GLN A 127 -10.71 0.10 -6.93
CA GLN A 127 -11.80 -0.28 -7.83
C GLN A 127 -12.53 -1.54 -7.40
N ALA A 128 -11.81 -2.55 -6.92
CA ALA A 128 -12.40 -3.81 -6.50
C ALA A 128 -13.18 -3.69 -5.18
N CYS A 129 -12.63 -2.93 -4.22
CA CYS A 129 -13.17 -2.85 -2.86
C CYS A 129 -13.87 -1.52 -2.55
N ASP A 130 -13.99 -0.62 -3.55
CA ASP A 130 -14.63 0.70 -3.42
C ASP A 130 -14.03 1.57 -2.30
N LEU A 131 -12.71 1.52 -2.16
CA LEU A 131 -11.99 2.24 -1.09
C LEU A 131 -12.02 3.77 -1.21
N LYS A 132 -12.62 4.33 -2.26
CA LYS A 132 -12.83 5.78 -2.38
C LYS A 132 -13.77 6.33 -1.34
N ILE A 133 -14.73 5.51 -0.91
CA ILE A 133 -15.76 5.88 0.07
C ILE A 133 -15.63 4.93 1.25
N CYS A 134 -14.92 5.36 2.30
CA CYS A 134 -14.88 4.59 3.52
C CYS A 134 -16.19 4.77 4.30
N PRO A 135 -16.97 3.71 4.53
CA PRO A 135 -18.29 3.81 5.18
C PRO A 135 -18.19 4.05 6.69
N THR A 136 -16.99 4.05 7.24
CA THR A 136 -16.73 4.13 8.68
C THR A 136 -15.85 5.33 9.02
N LYS A 137 -15.89 5.73 10.30
CA LYS A 137 -15.05 6.79 10.88
C LYS A 137 -14.22 6.22 12.03
N GLY A 138 -13.11 6.88 12.32
CA GLY A 138 -12.16 6.48 13.36
C GLY A 138 -11.09 5.50 12.85
N LEU A 139 -9.90 5.60 13.45
CA LEU A 139 -8.72 4.86 13.00
C LEU A 139 -8.95 3.35 12.95
N ALA A 140 -9.50 2.78 14.02
CA ALA A 140 -9.70 1.34 14.13
C ALA A 140 -10.74 0.82 13.12
N ARG A 141 -11.90 1.49 13.00
CA ARG A 141 -12.98 1.03 12.11
C ARG A 141 -12.62 1.17 10.64
N THR A 142 -12.05 2.33 10.25
CA THR A 142 -11.56 2.51 8.88
C THR A 142 -10.42 1.56 8.56
N GLY A 143 -9.53 1.32 9.54
CA GLY A 143 -8.44 0.35 9.41
C GLY A 143 -8.94 -1.07 9.20
N THR A 144 -9.93 -1.51 9.96
CA THR A 144 -10.54 -2.83 9.77
C THR A 144 -11.12 -2.97 8.37
N PHE A 145 -11.85 -1.97 7.88
CA PHE A 145 -12.43 -2.00 6.53
C PHE A 145 -11.33 -2.06 5.44
N VAL A 146 -10.33 -1.19 5.53
CA VAL A 146 -9.26 -1.11 4.53
C VAL A 146 -8.39 -2.38 4.55
N LEU A 147 -7.97 -2.85 5.73
CA LEU A 147 -7.13 -4.04 5.85
C LEU A 147 -7.88 -5.32 5.49
N ALA A 148 -9.17 -5.43 5.80
CA ALA A 148 -10.01 -6.52 5.32
C ALA A 148 -10.11 -6.54 3.78
N SER A 149 -10.18 -5.37 3.15
CA SER A 149 -10.15 -5.24 1.69
C SER A 149 -8.81 -5.72 1.09
N VAL A 150 -7.70 -5.36 1.71
CA VAL A 150 -6.37 -5.86 1.30
C VAL A 150 -6.30 -7.37 1.45
N TRP A 151 -6.76 -7.92 2.57
CA TRP A 151 -6.80 -9.35 2.80
C TRP A 151 -7.71 -10.09 1.81
N LEU A 152 -8.89 -9.55 1.53
CA LEU A 152 -9.79 -10.11 0.51
C LEU A 152 -9.10 -10.17 -0.86
N TYR A 153 -8.39 -9.10 -1.24
CA TYR A 153 -7.61 -9.09 -2.47
C TYR A 153 -6.57 -10.21 -2.51
N GLN A 154 -5.84 -10.43 -1.42
CA GLN A 154 -4.84 -11.50 -1.32
C GLN A 154 -5.48 -12.89 -1.46
N VAL A 155 -6.61 -13.12 -0.78
CA VAL A 155 -7.33 -14.41 -0.84
C VAL A 155 -7.81 -14.70 -2.26
N LEU A 156 -8.42 -13.73 -2.94
CA LEU A 156 -8.90 -13.87 -4.32
C LEU A 156 -7.74 -14.05 -5.31
N PHE A 157 -6.62 -13.36 -5.08
CA PHE A 157 -5.40 -13.56 -5.87
C PHE A 157 -4.90 -15.01 -5.75
N LEU A 158 -4.82 -15.55 -4.54
CA LEU A 158 -4.40 -16.93 -4.29
C LEU A 158 -5.39 -17.95 -4.87
N ASP A 159 -6.68 -17.67 -4.79
CA ASP A 159 -7.71 -18.53 -5.39
C ASP A 159 -7.61 -18.56 -6.92
N ASN A 160 -7.40 -17.39 -7.54
CA ASN A 160 -7.13 -17.31 -8.98
C ASN A 160 -5.86 -18.07 -9.37
N TYR A 161 -4.79 -17.94 -8.57
CA TYR A 161 -3.54 -18.70 -8.79
C TYR A 161 -3.77 -20.20 -8.74
N ARG A 162 -4.43 -20.70 -7.70
CA ARG A 162 -4.73 -22.13 -7.51
C ARG A 162 -5.66 -22.68 -8.58
N SER A 163 -6.58 -21.87 -9.06
CA SER A 163 -7.57 -22.24 -10.07
C SER A 163 -7.10 -21.98 -11.50
N HIS A 164 -5.82 -21.61 -11.70
CA HIS A 164 -5.24 -21.27 -13.00
C HIS A 164 -6.03 -20.19 -13.76
N ARG A 165 -6.65 -19.26 -13.02
CA ARG A 165 -7.36 -18.10 -13.56
C ARG A 165 -6.44 -16.89 -13.72
N PRO A 166 -6.79 -15.90 -14.54
CA PRO A 166 -6.01 -14.67 -14.64
C PRO A 166 -5.90 -13.96 -13.27
N LEU A 167 -4.68 -13.77 -12.77
CA LEU A 167 -4.41 -13.30 -11.41
C LEU A 167 -5.02 -11.91 -11.10
N ALA A 168 -5.19 -11.10 -12.13
CA ALA A 168 -5.67 -9.73 -12.02
C ALA A 168 -7.21 -9.59 -12.01
N HIS A 169 -7.97 -10.66 -12.28
CA HIS A 169 -9.44 -10.65 -12.36
C HIS A 169 -10.06 -10.77 -10.96
N ILE A 170 -9.85 -9.75 -10.14
CA ILE A 170 -10.36 -9.70 -8.76
C ILE A 170 -11.68 -8.92 -8.70
N LYS A 171 -11.77 -7.82 -9.45
CA LYS A 171 -12.97 -6.98 -9.47
C LYS A 171 -14.18 -7.74 -9.98
N GLU A 172 -14.04 -8.46 -11.07
CA GLU A 172 -15.09 -9.28 -11.68
C GLU A 172 -15.65 -10.30 -10.69
N PHE A 173 -14.78 -10.89 -9.88
CA PHE A 173 -15.17 -11.84 -8.85
C PHE A 173 -16.00 -11.20 -7.74
N ILE A 174 -15.60 -10.03 -7.30
CA ILE A 174 -16.32 -9.27 -6.28
C ILE A 174 -17.67 -8.79 -6.81
N ASP A 175 -17.72 -8.31 -8.04
CA ASP A 175 -18.96 -7.87 -8.68
C ASP A 175 -19.93 -9.04 -8.85
N GLU A 176 -19.48 -10.21 -9.28
CA GLU A 176 -20.31 -11.42 -9.38
C GLU A 176 -20.85 -11.85 -8.01
N ALA A 177 -20.02 -11.83 -6.97
CA ALA A 177 -20.46 -12.14 -5.61
C ALA A 177 -21.51 -11.16 -5.08
N ARG A 178 -21.36 -9.86 -5.37
CA ARG A 178 -22.35 -8.83 -5.02
C ARG A 178 -23.69 -9.07 -5.68
N TRP A 179 -23.70 -9.46 -6.95
CA TRP A 179 -24.92 -9.80 -7.67
C TRP A 179 -25.66 -11.01 -7.04
N ARG A 180 -24.94 -12.05 -6.64
CA ARG A 180 -25.51 -13.24 -5.99
C ARG A 180 -26.12 -12.95 -4.62
N ILE A 181 -25.61 -11.96 -3.89
CA ILE A 181 -26.13 -11.57 -2.58
C ILE A 181 -27.37 -10.66 -2.73
N ALA A 182 -27.48 -9.91 -3.82
CA ALA A 182 -28.57 -8.98 -4.09
C ALA A 182 -29.79 -9.63 -4.76
N ALA A 183 -29.66 -10.84 -5.30
CA ALA A 183 -30.71 -11.65 -5.92
C ALA A 183 -31.40 -12.57 -4.91
#